data_aa97dde795beb6bd88673bad05174c7f
#
_entry.id   aa97dde795beb6bd88673bad05174c7f
#
_cell.length_a   1.000
_cell.length_b   1.000
_cell.length_c   1.000
_cell.angle_alpha   90.00
_cell.angle_beta   90.00
_cell.angle_gamma   90.00
#
_symmetry.space_group_name_H-M   'P 1'
#
loop_
_entity.id
_entity.type
_entity.pdbx_description
1 polymer ?
#
loop_
_entity_poly.entity_id
_entity_poly.type
_entity_poly.pdbx_seq_one_letter_code
_entity_poly.pdbx_strand_id
1 'polypeptide(L)'
;MHTGIAAAFLPAFCIVAVGAPAQTATEHRKAPEWAISEWINSPGLTLADLRGKVVVIDFFQLWCPGCNKFSIPLMHHWERIFEQERKDGRIAFVSIHTVFEGHSYQRPKRLRTFVEEKNITHPVGIDRHADGRRLPITMERYRTRGTPEMAIIDKQGNIRFQQFGYFEPDHGERLIRTLLAEETGGDT
;
A
#
# COMPACT_ATOMS: atom_id res chain seq x y z
N MET A 1 -63.16 58.79 -19.84
CA MET A 1 -61.72 58.66 -19.76
C MET A 1 -61.41 57.61 -18.69
N HIS A 2 -61.18 56.40 -19.12
CA HIS A 2 -60.84 55.29 -18.19
C HIS A 2 -59.49 54.69 -18.61
N THR A 3 -58.47 54.93 -17.84
CA THR A 3 -57.12 54.40 -18.04
C THR A 3 -57.04 53.04 -17.36
N GLY A 4 -56.93 52.00 -18.20
CA GLY A 4 -56.70 50.64 -17.71
C GLY A 4 -55.20 50.40 -17.48
N ILE A 5 -54.83 49.93 -16.24
CA ILE A 5 -53.50 49.52 -15.88
C ILE A 5 -53.38 48.02 -16.17
N ALA A 6 -52.53 47.63 -17.10
CA ALA A 6 -52.21 46.25 -17.40
C ALA A 6 -51.13 45.77 -16.42
N ALA A 7 -51.45 44.77 -15.59
CA ALA A 7 -50.48 44.08 -14.72
C ALA A 7 -49.75 43.01 -15.51
N ALA A 8 -48.45 43.16 -15.66
CA ALA A 8 -47.57 42.14 -16.25
C ALA A 8 -47.23 41.05 -15.23
N PHE A 9 -47.68 39.82 -15.44
CA PHE A 9 -47.27 38.64 -14.69
C PHE A 9 -45.94 38.11 -15.27
N LEU A 10 -44.88 38.17 -14.47
CA LEU A 10 -43.61 37.49 -14.72
C LEU A 10 -43.68 36.04 -14.21
N PRO A 11 -43.39 35.01 -14.99
CA PRO A 11 -43.30 33.64 -14.49
C PRO A 11 -42.02 33.44 -13.67
N ALA A 12 -42.17 32.98 -12.44
CA ALA A 12 -41.03 32.52 -11.60
C ALA A 12 -40.45 31.21 -12.15
N PHE A 13 -39.24 31.29 -12.64
CA PHE A 13 -38.50 30.11 -13.11
C PHE A 13 -37.89 29.39 -11.90
N CYS A 14 -38.51 28.28 -11.46
CA CYS A 14 -37.91 27.39 -10.43
C CYS A 14 -36.74 26.65 -11.04
N ILE A 15 -35.51 27.02 -10.66
CA ILE A 15 -34.29 26.25 -10.97
C ILE A 15 -34.27 25.06 -10.03
N VAL A 16 -34.59 23.88 -10.54
CA VAL A 16 -34.38 22.62 -9.84
C VAL A 16 -32.88 22.30 -9.92
N ALA A 17 -32.15 22.45 -8.81
CA ALA A 17 -30.78 22.01 -8.71
C ALA A 17 -30.76 20.46 -8.75
N VAL A 18 -30.38 19.90 -9.88
CA VAL A 18 -30.08 18.45 -10.00
C VAL A 18 -28.79 18.20 -9.23
N GLY A 19 -28.93 17.68 -8.00
CA GLY A 19 -27.78 17.21 -7.22
C GLY A 19 -27.00 16.16 -7.98
N ALA A 20 -25.70 16.38 -8.22
CA ALA A 20 -24.81 15.37 -8.78
C ALA A 20 -24.85 14.11 -7.88
N PRO A 21 -24.92 12.90 -8.44
CA PRO A 21 -24.88 11.69 -7.64
C PRO A 21 -23.57 11.65 -6.87
N ALA A 22 -23.67 11.52 -5.53
CA ALA A 22 -22.52 11.25 -4.68
C ALA A 22 -21.87 9.96 -5.19
N GLN A 23 -20.63 10.06 -5.67
CA GLN A 23 -19.84 8.89 -6.00
C GLN A 23 -19.66 8.10 -4.71
N THR A 24 -20.22 6.90 -4.66
CA THR A 24 -19.98 5.96 -3.56
C THR A 24 -18.49 5.65 -3.56
N ALA A 25 -17.76 6.25 -2.62
CA ALA A 25 -16.36 5.92 -2.39
C ALA A 25 -16.29 4.42 -2.10
N THR A 26 -15.58 3.67 -2.92
CA THR A 26 -15.31 2.25 -2.67
C THR A 26 -14.56 2.18 -1.34
N GLU A 27 -15.20 1.64 -0.30
CA GLU A 27 -14.62 1.56 1.03
C GLU A 27 -13.45 0.57 1.02
N HIS A 28 -12.25 1.09 0.90
CA HIS A 28 -11.02 0.30 0.93
C HIS A 28 -10.63 0.00 2.38
N ARG A 29 -10.14 -1.22 2.61
CA ARG A 29 -9.68 -1.64 3.94
C ARG A 29 -8.45 -0.83 4.36
N LYS A 30 -8.48 -0.22 5.56
CA LYS A 30 -7.30 0.41 6.15
C LYS A 30 -6.18 -0.62 6.34
N ALA A 31 -4.96 -0.24 5.94
CA ALA A 31 -3.79 -1.03 6.22
C ALA A 31 -3.52 -1.04 7.74
N PRO A 32 -3.46 -2.21 8.37
CA PRO A 32 -3.12 -2.29 9.78
C PRO A 32 -1.63 -1.98 9.97
N GLU A 33 -1.29 -1.38 11.13
CA GLU A 33 0.12 -1.15 11.49
C GLU A 33 0.84 -2.48 11.62
N TRP A 34 2.07 -2.54 11.11
CA TRP A 34 2.93 -3.70 11.28
C TRP A 34 3.52 -3.81 12.67
N ALA A 35 3.98 -4.99 13.04
CA ALA A 35 4.63 -5.26 14.33
C ALA A 35 6.01 -5.85 14.07
N ILE A 36 7.00 -4.99 13.98
CA ILE A 36 8.38 -5.37 13.65
C ILE A 36 9.22 -5.47 14.92
N SER A 37 10.04 -6.52 15.02
CA SER A 37 10.97 -6.72 16.13
C SER A 37 12.33 -6.07 15.87
N GLU A 38 12.76 -6.02 14.61
CA GLU A 38 14.04 -5.48 14.18
C GLU A 38 13.96 -5.01 12.74
N TRP A 39 14.70 -3.94 12.41
CA TRP A 39 14.83 -3.43 11.06
C TRP A 39 16.24 -3.62 10.50
N ILE A 40 16.34 -3.89 9.21
CA ILE A 40 17.56 -3.86 8.39
C ILE A 40 17.36 -2.74 7.36
N ASN A 41 18.41 -1.99 7.05
CA ASN A 41 18.40 -0.81 6.15
C ASN A 41 17.50 0.35 6.64
N SER A 42 17.12 0.37 7.92
CA SER A 42 16.31 1.44 8.51
C SER A 42 16.54 1.51 10.02
N PRO A 43 16.52 2.69 10.63
CA PRO A 43 16.54 2.85 12.09
C PRO A 43 15.21 2.47 12.77
N GLY A 44 14.16 2.35 11.99
CA GLY A 44 12.79 2.06 12.40
C GLY A 44 11.82 2.79 11.49
N LEU A 45 10.64 2.20 11.26
CA LEU A 45 9.64 2.73 10.35
C LEU A 45 8.24 2.25 10.76
N THR A 46 7.30 3.17 10.87
CA THR A 46 5.88 2.88 11.07
C THR A 46 5.09 3.17 9.81
N LEU A 47 3.91 2.59 9.67
CA LEU A 47 3.04 2.92 8.55
C LEU A 47 2.54 4.39 8.65
N ALA A 48 2.47 4.94 9.86
CA ALA A 48 2.13 6.34 10.09
C ALA A 48 3.18 7.29 9.49
N ASP A 49 4.48 6.95 9.52
CA ASP A 49 5.57 7.73 8.92
C ASP A 49 5.50 7.78 7.39
N LEU A 50 4.69 6.90 6.82
CA LEU A 50 4.51 6.77 5.36
C LEU A 50 3.20 7.38 4.85
N ARG A 51 2.46 8.09 5.70
CA ARG A 51 1.26 8.82 5.27
C ARG A 51 1.61 9.83 4.16
N GLY A 52 0.72 9.95 3.19
CA GLY A 52 0.95 10.78 2.01
C GLY A 52 1.80 10.13 0.91
N LYS A 53 2.35 8.92 1.16
CA LYS A 53 3.11 8.14 0.18
C LYS A 53 2.31 6.93 -0.30
N VAL A 54 2.57 6.50 -1.51
CA VAL A 54 2.21 5.15 -1.96
C VAL A 54 3.18 4.18 -1.31
N VAL A 55 2.69 3.08 -0.73
CA VAL A 55 3.55 2.09 -0.07
C VAL A 55 3.39 0.73 -0.74
N VAL A 56 4.50 0.14 -1.15
CA VAL A 56 4.56 -1.21 -1.71
C VAL A 56 5.20 -2.12 -0.68
N ILE A 57 4.47 -3.17 -0.29
CA ILE A 57 4.95 -4.16 0.69
C ILE A 57 5.14 -5.52 0.01
N ASP A 58 6.28 -6.17 0.28
CA ASP A 58 6.53 -7.57 -0.05
C ASP A 58 6.67 -8.39 1.25
N PHE A 59 5.76 -9.33 1.47
CA PHE A 59 5.87 -10.34 2.53
C PHE A 59 6.62 -11.54 1.99
N PHE A 60 7.78 -11.86 2.58
CA PHE A 60 8.69 -12.86 2.03
C PHE A 60 9.31 -13.80 3.06
N GLN A 61 9.88 -14.90 2.59
CA GLN A 61 10.77 -15.81 3.32
C GLN A 61 12.00 -16.14 2.47
N LEU A 62 13.12 -16.46 3.14
CA LEU A 62 14.42 -16.68 2.48
C LEU A 62 14.40 -17.84 1.47
N TRP A 63 13.74 -18.92 1.80
CA TRP A 63 13.70 -20.14 0.98
C TRP A 63 12.53 -20.20 0.00
N CYS A 64 11.63 -19.23 0.04
CA CYS A 64 10.44 -19.18 -0.79
C CYS A 64 10.82 -19.06 -2.28
N PRO A 65 10.51 -20.06 -3.12
CA PRO A 65 10.87 -19.99 -4.54
C PRO A 65 10.18 -18.85 -5.28
N GLY A 66 8.91 -18.57 -4.96
CA GLY A 66 8.16 -17.46 -5.54
C GLY A 66 8.74 -16.11 -5.14
N CYS A 67 9.19 -15.95 -3.89
CA CYS A 67 9.87 -14.73 -3.45
C CYS A 67 11.15 -14.49 -4.24
N ASN A 68 12.00 -15.53 -4.37
CA ASN A 68 13.27 -15.44 -5.05
C ASN A 68 13.16 -15.25 -6.57
N LYS A 69 12.10 -15.80 -7.21
CA LYS A 69 11.94 -15.78 -8.67
C LYS A 69 10.97 -14.71 -9.17
N PHE A 70 10.13 -14.17 -8.28
CA PHE A 70 9.08 -13.23 -8.69
C PHE A 70 9.09 -11.94 -7.84
N SER A 71 8.71 -11.98 -6.54
CA SER A 71 8.44 -10.73 -5.82
C SER A 71 9.70 -9.89 -5.57
N ILE A 72 10.83 -10.49 -5.18
CA ILE A 72 12.08 -9.74 -4.98
C ILE A 72 12.59 -9.12 -6.30
N PRO A 73 12.69 -9.85 -7.43
CA PRO A 73 13.00 -9.23 -8.72
C PRO A 73 12.02 -8.12 -9.14
N LEU A 74 10.72 -8.29 -8.85
CA LEU A 74 9.70 -7.28 -9.14
C LEU A 74 9.87 -6.02 -8.29
N MET A 75 10.17 -6.17 -6.99
CA MET A 75 10.51 -5.04 -6.12
C MET A 75 11.69 -4.24 -6.69
N HIS A 76 12.78 -4.90 -7.08
CA HIS A 76 13.94 -4.23 -7.71
C HIS A 76 13.57 -3.54 -9.02
N HIS A 77 12.71 -4.18 -9.85
CA HIS A 77 12.24 -3.56 -11.08
C HIS A 77 11.45 -2.28 -10.79
N TRP A 78 10.51 -2.33 -9.86
CA TRP A 78 9.70 -1.18 -9.50
C TRP A 78 10.52 -0.07 -8.79
N GLU A 79 11.46 -0.41 -7.93
CA GLU A 79 12.37 0.58 -7.33
C GLU A 79 13.16 1.37 -8.38
N ARG A 80 13.53 0.71 -9.47
CA ARG A 80 14.26 1.34 -10.58
C ARG A 80 13.35 2.24 -11.43
N ILE A 81 12.16 1.76 -11.81
CA ILE A 81 11.26 2.55 -12.66
C ILE A 81 10.57 3.69 -11.93
N PHE A 82 10.47 3.61 -10.59
CA PHE A 82 9.92 4.65 -9.72
C PHE A 82 11.02 5.35 -8.89
N GLU A 83 12.26 5.35 -9.39
CA GLU A 83 13.40 5.91 -8.66
C GLU A 83 13.21 7.40 -8.34
N GLN A 84 12.65 8.17 -9.28
CA GLN A 84 12.41 9.59 -9.07
C GLN A 84 11.35 9.81 -7.99
N GLU A 85 10.24 9.12 -8.05
CA GLU A 85 9.17 9.21 -7.06
C GLU A 85 9.64 8.78 -5.66
N ARG A 86 10.56 7.82 -5.61
CA ARG A 86 11.20 7.39 -4.36
C ARG A 86 12.13 8.47 -3.80
N LYS A 87 12.93 9.12 -4.64
CA LYS A 87 13.79 10.25 -4.23
C LYS A 87 12.97 11.44 -3.77
N ASP A 88 11.83 11.69 -4.41
CA ASP A 88 10.90 12.76 -4.04
C ASP A 88 10.05 12.41 -2.80
N GLY A 89 10.23 11.22 -2.25
CA GLY A 89 9.49 10.76 -1.07
C GLY A 89 8.01 10.48 -1.30
N ARG A 90 7.56 10.27 -2.56
CA ARG A 90 6.16 10.00 -2.93
C ARG A 90 5.78 8.52 -2.90
N ILE A 91 6.76 7.62 -2.94
CA ILE A 91 6.59 6.17 -2.86
C ILE A 91 7.61 5.58 -1.88
N ALA A 92 7.22 4.53 -1.18
CA ALA A 92 8.09 3.75 -0.31
C ALA A 92 7.95 2.26 -0.62
N PHE A 93 9.09 1.55 -0.62
CA PHE A 93 9.17 0.11 -0.73
C PHE A 93 9.59 -0.45 0.62
N VAL A 94 8.92 -1.51 1.07
CA VAL A 94 9.19 -2.17 2.36
C VAL A 94 9.06 -3.68 2.17
N SER A 95 10.01 -4.46 2.66
CA SER A 95 9.86 -5.90 2.75
C SER A 95 9.66 -6.34 4.20
N ILE A 96 8.77 -7.30 4.43
CA ILE A 96 8.51 -7.87 5.73
C ILE A 96 8.84 -9.36 5.70
N HIS A 97 9.90 -9.73 6.43
CA HIS A 97 10.31 -11.12 6.61
C HIS A 97 9.38 -11.79 7.61
N THR A 98 8.34 -12.46 7.10
CA THR A 98 7.31 -13.09 7.92
C THR A 98 7.54 -14.58 8.01
N VAL A 99 7.94 -15.06 9.20
CA VAL A 99 8.38 -16.44 9.43
C VAL A 99 7.27 -17.23 10.09
N PHE A 100 6.54 -18.05 9.35
CA PHE A 100 5.50 -18.94 9.87
C PHE A 100 5.91 -20.43 9.83
N GLU A 101 7.06 -20.73 9.23
CA GLU A 101 7.65 -22.07 9.15
C GLU A 101 9.17 -21.99 9.00
N GLY A 102 9.87 -23.11 9.22
CA GLY A 102 11.32 -23.19 9.02
C GLY A 102 12.15 -22.24 9.87
N HIS A 103 11.72 -21.94 11.08
CA HIS A 103 12.35 -20.96 12.00
C HIS A 103 13.86 -21.14 12.18
N SER A 104 14.35 -22.40 12.18
CA SER A 104 15.80 -22.67 12.31
C SER A 104 16.61 -22.18 11.13
N TYR A 105 15.99 -22.09 9.93
CA TYR A 105 16.61 -21.58 8.72
C TYR A 105 16.44 -20.05 8.57
N GLN A 106 15.33 -19.51 9.01
CA GLN A 106 14.89 -18.12 8.82
C GLN A 106 15.44 -17.13 9.87
N ARG A 107 16.66 -17.40 10.39
CA ARG A 107 17.24 -16.63 11.50
C ARG A 107 17.69 -15.22 11.05
N PRO A 108 17.68 -14.20 11.94
CA PRO A 108 18.10 -12.85 11.64
C PRO A 108 19.48 -12.73 10.99
N LYS A 109 20.47 -13.50 11.47
CA LYS A 109 21.81 -13.52 10.86
C LYS A 109 21.79 -13.92 9.39
N ARG A 110 21.02 -14.96 9.03
CA ARG A 110 20.89 -15.41 7.65
C ARG A 110 20.10 -14.43 6.80
N LEU A 111 19.10 -13.79 7.40
CA LEU A 111 18.36 -12.73 6.72
C LEU A 111 19.28 -11.56 6.33
N ARG A 112 20.18 -11.11 7.21
CA ARG A 112 21.13 -10.04 6.88
C ARG A 112 22.01 -10.41 5.68
N THR A 113 22.60 -11.61 5.70
CA THR A 113 23.38 -12.11 4.57
C THR A 113 22.54 -12.18 3.29
N PHE A 114 21.29 -12.66 3.37
CA PHE A 114 20.38 -12.72 2.24
C PHE A 114 20.05 -11.33 1.67
N VAL A 115 19.79 -10.36 2.54
CA VAL A 115 19.52 -8.96 2.13
C VAL A 115 20.71 -8.38 1.37
N GLU A 116 21.93 -8.64 1.85
CA GLU A 116 23.18 -8.24 1.18
C GLU A 116 23.34 -8.96 -0.18
N GLU A 117 23.24 -10.30 -0.21
CA GLU A 117 23.39 -11.11 -1.43
C GLU A 117 22.35 -10.76 -2.51
N LYS A 118 21.13 -10.39 -2.09
CA LYS A 118 20.05 -9.98 -3.00
C LYS A 118 20.07 -8.50 -3.35
N ASN A 119 21.01 -7.71 -2.81
CA ASN A 119 21.09 -6.25 -2.99
C ASN A 119 19.76 -5.54 -2.64
N ILE A 120 19.07 -6.00 -1.59
CA ILE A 120 17.87 -5.33 -1.11
C ILE A 120 18.30 -4.09 -0.33
N THR A 121 17.94 -2.90 -0.81
CA THR A 121 18.38 -1.62 -0.24
C THR A 121 17.27 -0.88 0.52
N HIS A 122 16.02 -1.22 0.28
CA HIS A 122 14.89 -0.68 1.02
C HIS A 122 14.77 -1.29 2.43
N PRO A 123 13.99 -0.69 3.33
CA PRO A 123 13.75 -1.21 4.68
C PRO A 123 13.21 -2.64 4.66
N VAL A 124 13.83 -3.50 5.48
CA VAL A 124 13.39 -4.89 5.70
C VAL A 124 13.07 -5.07 7.18
N GLY A 125 11.81 -5.34 7.49
CA GLY A 125 11.35 -5.59 8.86
C GLY A 125 11.27 -7.08 9.17
N ILE A 126 11.70 -7.49 10.36
CA ILE A 126 11.47 -8.84 10.90
C ILE A 126 10.12 -8.84 11.60
N ASP A 127 9.15 -9.56 11.03
CA ASP A 127 7.81 -9.65 11.61
C ASP A 127 7.87 -10.31 12.99
N ARG A 128 7.27 -9.64 13.97
CA ARG A 128 7.33 -10.07 15.37
C ARG A 128 6.33 -11.18 15.66
N HIS A 129 6.76 -12.21 16.35
CA HIS A 129 5.87 -13.19 16.96
C HIS A 129 5.35 -12.72 18.31
N ALA A 130 4.09 -13.01 18.62
CA ALA A 130 3.58 -12.97 19.97
C ALA A 130 3.78 -14.33 20.65
N ASP A 131 3.96 -14.33 21.97
CA ASP A 131 4.17 -15.55 22.74
C ASP A 131 3.01 -16.54 22.53
N GLY A 132 3.35 -17.80 22.28
CA GLY A 132 2.39 -18.87 22.05
C GLY A 132 1.62 -18.80 20.71
N ARG A 133 1.90 -17.82 19.85
CA ARG A 133 1.26 -17.69 18.51
C ARG A 133 2.11 -18.39 17.46
N ARG A 134 1.44 -19.12 16.54
CA ARG A 134 2.11 -19.78 15.42
C ARG A 134 2.48 -18.81 14.31
N LEU A 135 1.63 -17.82 14.08
CA LEU A 135 1.83 -16.83 13.01
C LEU A 135 2.40 -15.53 13.56
N PRO A 136 3.23 -14.83 12.78
CA PRO A 136 3.70 -13.50 13.13
C PRO A 136 2.54 -12.49 13.15
N ILE A 137 2.69 -11.43 13.92
CA ILE A 137 1.63 -10.45 14.18
C ILE A 137 1.22 -9.69 12.92
N THR A 138 2.19 -9.23 12.12
CA THR A 138 1.87 -8.49 10.88
C THR A 138 1.18 -9.39 9.87
N MET A 139 1.66 -10.64 9.74
CA MET A 139 1.03 -11.65 8.90
C MET A 139 -0.45 -11.84 9.26
N GLU A 140 -0.76 -11.98 10.55
CA GLU A 140 -2.15 -12.12 11.02
C GLU A 140 -2.99 -10.87 10.72
N ARG A 141 -2.46 -9.67 10.99
CA ARG A 141 -3.14 -8.39 10.77
C ARG A 141 -3.49 -8.16 9.31
N TYR A 142 -2.55 -8.44 8.41
CA TYR A 142 -2.76 -8.33 6.97
C TYR A 142 -3.56 -9.50 6.40
N ARG A 143 -3.76 -10.58 7.18
CA ARG A 143 -4.41 -11.83 6.76
C ARG A 143 -3.70 -12.45 5.56
N THR A 144 -2.37 -12.37 5.54
CA THR A 144 -1.58 -12.96 4.47
C THR A 144 -1.71 -14.48 4.49
N ARG A 145 -1.79 -15.08 3.30
CA ARG A 145 -2.02 -16.54 3.14
C ARG A 145 -0.71 -17.32 3.08
N GLY A 146 0.41 -16.66 2.88
CA GLY A 146 1.73 -17.23 2.72
C GLY A 146 2.68 -16.25 2.07
N THR A 147 3.76 -16.77 1.44
CA THR A 147 4.75 -15.96 0.73
C THR A 147 5.03 -16.49 -0.68
N PRO A 148 5.30 -15.62 -1.68
CA PRO A 148 5.22 -14.17 -1.58
C PRO A 148 3.78 -13.69 -1.46
N GLU A 149 3.56 -12.62 -0.73
CA GLU A 149 2.32 -11.85 -0.84
C GLU A 149 2.70 -10.37 -0.92
N MET A 150 2.10 -9.64 -1.87
CA MET A 150 2.38 -8.23 -2.05
C MET A 150 1.14 -7.38 -1.74
N ALA A 151 1.36 -6.20 -1.18
CA ALA A 151 0.31 -5.23 -0.95
C ALA A 151 0.73 -3.84 -1.47
N ILE A 152 -0.23 -3.08 -2.01
CA ILE A 152 -0.07 -1.69 -2.41
C ILE A 152 -1.06 -0.85 -1.63
N ILE A 153 -0.55 0.16 -0.93
CA ILE A 153 -1.29 1.03 -0.03
C ILE A 153 -1.27 2.44 -0.62
N ASP A 154 -2.41 3.12 -0.60
CA ASP A 154 -2.53 4.50 -1.07
C ASP A 154 -2.02 5.53 -0.05
N LYS A 155 -2.00 6.80 -0.47
CA LYS A 155 -1.55 7.93 0.35
C LYS A 155 -2.37 8.13 1.63
N GLN A 156 -3.63 7.66 1.64
CA GLN A 156 -4.54 7.70 2.80
C GLN A 156 -4.38 6.46 3.70
N GLY A 157 -3.48 5.52 3.33
CA GLY A 157 -3.20 4.30 4.09
C GLY A 157 -4.26 3.22 3.93
N ASN A 158 -4.94 3.14 2.79
CA ASN A 158 -5.85 2.06 2.48
C ASN A 158 -5.16 1.04 1.57
N ILE A 159 -5.43 -0.24 1.79
CA ILE A 159 -4.96 -1.30 0.90
C ILE A 159 -5.80 -1.25 -0.38
N ARG A 160 -5.14 -0.96 -1.49
CA ARG A 160 -5.74 -0.88 -2.84
C ARG A 160 -5.49 -2.16 -3.65
N PHE A 161 -4.49 -2.92 -3.26
CA PHE A 161 -4.16 -4.22 -3.84
C PHE A 161 -3.52 -5.11 -2.77
N GLN A 162 -3.88 -6.39 -2.76
CA GLN A 162 -3.20 -7.42 -1.96
C GLN A 162 -3.35 -8.76 -2.67
N GLN A 163 -2.23 -9.41 -3.00
CA GLN A 163 -2.24 -10.65 -3.76
C GLN A 163 -1.18 -11.62 -3.25
N PHE A 164 -1.60 -12.85 -2.98
CA PHE A 164 -0.73 -13.99 -2.69
C PHE A 164 -0.28 -14.65 -4.00
N GLY A 165 1.01 -14.99 -4.08
CA GLY A 165 1.59 -15.65 -5.23
C GLY A 165 1.83 -14.72 -6.42
N TYR A 166 1.77 -15.29 -7.62
CA TYR A 166 1.99 -14.55 -8.86
C TYR A 166 0.79 -13.67 -9.24
N PHE A 167 1.07 -12.55 -9.86
CA PHE A 167 0.12 -11.70 -10.56
C PHE A 167 0.83 -11.00 -11.73
N GLU A 168 0.07 -10.43 -12.66
CA GLU A 168 0.66 -9.68 -13.79
C GLU A 168 1.31 -8.38 -13.31
N PRO A 169 2.65 -8.23 -13.45
CA PRO A 169 3.38 -7.05 -12.97
C PRO A 169 2.84 -5.72 -13.45
N ASP A 170 2.40 -5.67 -14.72
CA ASP A 170 1.84 -4.46 -15.33
C ASP A 170 0.56 -3.98 -14.62
N HIS A 171 -0.19 -4.88 -13.99
CA HIS A 171 -1.37 -4.49 -13.22
C HIS A 171 -0.97 -3.70 -11.98
N GLY A 172 0.03 -4.19 -11.23
CA GLY A 172 0.57 -3.49 -10.07
C GLY A 172 1.21 -2.15 -10.44
N GLU A 173 1.98 -2.12 -11.54
CA GLU A 173 2.62 -0.90 -12.02
C GLU A 173 1.59 0.18 -12.40
N ARG A 174 0.56 -0.18 -13.17
CA ARG A 174 -0.52 0.77 -13.51
C ARG A 174 -1.22 1.30 -12.26
N LEU A 175 -1.48 0.45 -11.29
CA LEU A 175 -2.08 0.88 -10.03
C LEU A 175 -1.16 1.87 -9.29
N ILE A 176 0.13 1.57 -9.14
CA ILE A 176 1.10 2.48 -8.50
C ILE A 176 1.09 3.85 -9.20
N ARG A 177 1.13 3.90 -10.54
CA ARG A 177 1.07 5.15 -11.31
C ARG A 177 -0.22 5.92 -11.06
N THR A 178 -1.37 5.22 -11.01
CA THR A 178 -2.66 5.82 -10.68
C THR A 178 -2.65 6.45 -9.28
N LEU A 179 -2.17 5.70 -8.27
CA LEU A 179 -2.11 6.18 -6.89
C LEU A 179 -1.14 7.35 -6.70
N LEU A 180 -0.05 7.38 -7.46
CA LEU A 180 0.90 8.50 -7.45
C LEU A 180 0.29 9.77 -8.04
N ALA A 181 -0.62 9.63 -9.01
CA ALA A 181 -1.33 10.75 -9.62
C ALA A 181 -2.55 11.22 -8.80
N GLU A 182 -3.12 10.38 -7.92
CA GLU A 182 -4.21 10.80 -7.03
C GLU A 182 -3.73 11.95 -6.12
N GLU A 183 -4.56 12.97 -5.93
CA GLU A 183 -4.27 14.01 -4.95
C GLU A 183 -4.35 13.45 -3.53
N THR A 184 -3.48 13.92 -2.64
CA THR A 184 -3.69 13.71 -1.20
C THR A 184 -4.92 14.52 -0.83
N GLY A 185 -6.06 13.85 -0.63
CA GLY A 185 -7.28 14.51 -0.21
C GLY A 185 -6.97 15.39 1.00
N GLY A 186 -7.09 16.71 0.82
CA GLY A 186 -6.94 17.64 1.92
C GLY A 186 -8.04 17.37 2.92
N ASP A 187 -7.67 17.18 4.19
CA ASP A 187 -8.59 17.31 5.30
C ASP A 187 -9.15 18.75 5.27
N THR A 188 -10.39 18.89 4.80
CA THR A 188 -11.18 20.11 4.94
C THR A 188 -12.02 20.02 6.20
#